data_55e84ea8410321414d734ad10bb3131d
#
_entry.id   55e84ea8410321414d734ad10bb3131d
#
_cell.length_a   1.000
_cell.length_b   1.000
_cell.length_c   1.000
_cell.angle_alpha   90.00
_cell.angle_beta   90.00
_cell.angle_gamma   90.00
#
_symmetry.space_group_name_H-M   'P 1'
#
loop_
_entity.id
_entity.type
_entity.pdbx_description
1 polymer ?
#
loop_
_entity_poly.entity_id
_entity_poly.type
_entity_poly.pdbx_seq_one_letter_code
_entity_poly.pdbx_strand_id
1 'polypeptide(L)'
;ASVANYRCPFHGATWDLTGQFRGTPKQWDVEHLEGRDMSLPQVKVATWGGFVFINFDQDAPPLEDYMEVLPDHFKRFPLEEYFTGVHVQRVMNCNWKVGAEAFMESWHTVETHKQILTFTGDANSQYDCWGDNVSRSVTPMGVASPHLSDVSEETITRDILKLSGRMATDSDEGVEMKDGQSAREYVAQMNKEMFEEAAGEAFDDPTRAELQDAILYSLFPNLQVWIGYGGNIVYRFLPNGNDPDSCIFDVRILLRYPKGSERPATV
;
A
#
# COMPACT_ATOMS: atom_id res chain seq x y z
N ALA A 1 9.25 26.53 -0.80
CA ALA A 1 10.38 27.45 -0.82
C ALA A 1 11.52 26.81 -1.61
N SER A 2 12.13 27.54 -2.55
CA SER A 2 13.33 27.10 -3.26
C SER A 2 14.57 27.66 -2.56
N VAL A 3 15.63 26.85 -2.47
CA VAL A 3 16.92 27.25 -1.92
C VAL A 3 18.00 27.16 -2.99
N ALA A 4 18.99 28.03 -2.95
CA ALA A 4 20.13 27.99 -3.87
C ALA A 4 21.28 27.10 -3.37
N ASN A 5 21.32 26.84 -2.07
CA ASN A 5 22.31 26.00 -1.41
C ASN A 5 21.79 25.51 -0.06
N TYR A 6 22.45 24.53 0.51
CA TYR A 6 22.25 24.06 1.89
C TYR A 6 23.30 24.71 2.77
N ARG A 7 22.86 25.32 3.87
CA ARG A 7 23.75 25.94 4.85
C ARG A 7 23.47 25.42 6.24
N CYS A 8 24.52 24.91 6.89
CA CYS A 8 24.42 24.49 8.28
C CYS A 8 24.17 25.70 9.18
N PRO A 9 23.11 25.71 9.99
CA PRO A 9 22.80 26.84 10.87
C PRO A 9 23.77 26.98 12.04
N PHE A 10 24.59 25.97 12.31
CA PHE A 10 25.51 25.98 13.44
C PHE A 10 26.79 26.79 13.15
N HIS A 11 27.57 26.42 12.12
CA HIS A 11 28.85 27.11 11.80
C HIS A 11 28.88 27.67 10.36
N GLY A 12 27.79 27.56 9.61
CA GLY A 12 27.67 28.15 8.27
C GLY A 12 28.36 27.39 7.16
N ALA A 13 28.76 26.14 7.39
CA ALA A 13 29.24 25.28 6.31
C ALA A 13 28.16 25.19 5.23
N THR A 14 28.56 25.31 3.96
CA THR A 14 27.64 25.45 2.83
C THR A 14 27.94 24.42 1.77
N TRP A 15 26.87 23.82 1.23
CA TRP A 15 26.90 22.87 0.12
C TRP A 15 25.95 23.34 -0.99
N ASP A 16 26.28 23.04 -2.22
CA ASP A 16 25.34 23.24 -3.31
C ASP A 16 24.22 22.18 -3.32
N LEU A 17 23.32 22.26 -4.30
CA LEU A 17 22.18 21.34 -4.41
C LEU A 17 22.58 19.90 -4.77
N THR A 18 23.83 19.68 -5.20
CA THR A 18 24.39 18.34 -5.45
C THR A 18 25.07 17.75 -4.21
N GLY A 19 25.15 18.53 -3.12
CA GLY A 19 25.84 18.13 -1.90
C GLY A 19 27.34 18.39 -1.89
N GLN A 20 27.89 19.02 -2.93
CA GLN A 20 29.30 19.40 -2.95
C GLN A 20 29.59 20.54 -1.99
N PHE A 21 30.65 20.38 -1.19
CA PHE A 21 31.05 21.40 -0.24
C PHE A 21 31.55 22.66 -0.96
N ARG A 22 31.05 23.83 -0.51
CA ARG A 22 31.35 25.11 -1.11
C ARG A 22 32.17 26.04 -0.18
N GLY A 23 32.31 25.67 1.08
CA GLY A 23 33.11 26.41 2.05
C GLY A 23 32.40 26.64 3.39
N THR A 24 33.14 27.30 4.26
CA THR A 24 32.67 27.77 5.56
C THR A 24 33.12 29.21 5.78
N PRO A 25 32.37 30.05 6.52
CA PRO A 25 32.73 31.47 6.77
C PRO A 25 34.10 31.69 7.39
N LYS A 26 34.60 30.68 8.11
CA LYS A 26 35.93 30.72 8.79
C LYS A 26 36.91 29.71 8.24
N GLN A 27 36.99 29.57 6.94
CA GLN A 27 37.86 28.59 6.29
C GLN A 27 39.32 28.75 6.68
N TRP A 28 39.79 29.98 6.92
CA TRP A 28 41.13 30.30 7.38
C TRP A 28 41.47 29.77 8.79
N ASP A 29 40.45 29.47 9.63
CA ASP A 29 40.60 28.94 11.00
C ASP A 29 40.53 27.40 11.03
N VAL A 30 40.23 26.78 9.91
CA VAL A 30 40.10 25.33 9.73
C VAL A 30 40.94 24.78 8.62
N GLU A 31 42.20 25.25 8.52
CA GLU A 31 43.18 24.87 7.47
C GLU A 31 43.36 23.35 7.38
N HIS A 32 43.20 22.61 8.50
CA HIS A 32 43.29 21.16 8.55
C HIS A 32 42.18 20.43 7.74
N LEU A 33 41.16 21.14 7.30
CA LEU A 33 40.11 20.63 6.40
C LEU A 33 40.42 20.90 4.93
N GLU A 34 41.47 21.66 4.63
CA GLU A 34 41.85 21.94 3.26
C GLU A 34 42.25 20.66 2.51
N GLY A 35 41.66 20.49 1.33
CA GLY A 35 41.85 19.28 0.51
C GLY A 35 41.09 18.05 0.96
N ARG A 36 40.35 18.12 2.05
CA ARG A 36 39.43 17.04 2.44
C ARG A 36 38.10 17.15 1.71
N ASP A 37 37.57 16.00 1.31
CA ASP A 37 36.20 15.94 0.79
C ASP A 37 35.21 16.09 1.96
N MET A 38 34.56 17.24 2.01
CA MET A 38 33.51 17.59 2.98
C MET A 38 32.10 17.53 2.36
N SER A 39 31.96 16.88 1.18
CA SER A 39 30.69 16.74 0.51
C SER A 39 29.72 15.90 1.34
N LEU A 40 28.43 16.16 1.15
CA LEU A 40 27.39 15.35 1.78
C LEU A 40 27.38 13.94 1.21
N PRO A 41 27.20 12.92 2.04
CA PRO A 41 27.02 11.55 1.55
C PRO A 41 25.87 11.51 0.56
N GLN A 42 26.06 10.78 -0.54
CA GLN A 42 25.03 10.57 -1.55
C GLN A 42 24.16 9.38 -1.16
N VAL A 43 22.90 9.44 -1.56
CA VAL A 43 21.96 8.31 -1.47
C VAL A 43 21.41 8.02 -2.85
N LYS A 44 21.21 6.75 -3.17
CA LYS A 44 20.47 6.36 -4.37
C LYS A 44 19.01 6.74 -4.20
N VAL A 45 18.41 7.32 -5.22
CA VAL A 45 17.00 7.72 -5.25
C VAL A 45 16.38 7.19 -6.52
N ALA A 46 15.22 6.55 -6.39
CA ALA A 46 14.40 6.14 -7.52
C ALA A 46 12.91 6.34 -7.17
N THR A 47 12.05 6.34 -8.18
CA THR A 47 10.61 6.52 -8.02
C THR A 47 9.85 5.41 -8.71
N TRP A 48 8.76 4.96 -8.10
CA TRP A 48 7.82 4.04 -8.70
C TRP A 48 6.44 4.23 -8.07
N GLY A 49 5.38 4.18 -8.86
CA GLY A 49 4.01 4.28 -8.36
C GLY A 49 3.70 5.59 -7.63
N GLY A 50 4.44 6.68 -7.89
CA GLY A 50 4.34 7.94 -7.14
C GLY A 50 5.05 7.94 -5.79
N PHE A 51 5.73 6.86 -5.42
CA PHE A 51 6.55 6.74 -4.21
C PHE A 51 8.02 7.03 -4.53
N VAL A 52 8.72 7.60 -3.54
CA VAL A 52 10.17 7.84 -3.59
C VAL A 52 10.86 6.81 -2.72
N PHE A 53 11.81 6.11 -3.31
CA PHE A 53 12.66 5.11 -2.66
C PHE A 53 14.07 5.66 -2.52
N ILE A 54 14.69 5.39 -1.38
CA ILE A 54 16.08 5.75 -1.11
C ILE A 54 16.86 4.53 -0.65
N ASN A 55 18.15 4.47 -1.01
CA ASN A 55 19.07 3.47 -0.50
C ASN A 55 20.43 4.12 -0.20
N PHE A 56 20.96 3.88 0.99
CA PHE A 56 22.27 4.38 1.42
C PHE A 56 23.42 3.55 0.84
N ASP A 57 23.17 2.30 0.47
CA ASP A 57 24.16 1.46 -0.18
C ASP A 57 24.34 1.89 -1.63
N GLN A 58 25.55 2.39 -1.94
CA GLN A 58 25.89 2.84 -3.28
C GLN A 58 26.05 1.68 -4.27
N ASP A 59 26.28 0.47 -3.79
CA ASP A 59 26.43 -0.75 -4.57
C ASP A 59 25.10 -1.52 -4.73
N ALA A 60 24.02 -1.04 -4.09
CA ALA A 60 22.69 -1.65 -4.23
C ALA A 60 22.26 -1.74 -5.70
N PRO A 61 21.54 -2.79 -6.11
CA PRO A 61 20.99 -2.92 -7.46
C PRO A 61 20.00 -1.77 -7.77
N PRO A 62 19.69 -1.54 -9.05
CA PRO A 62 18.61 -0.65 -9.44
C PRO A 62 17.29 -1.04 -8.77
N LEU A 63 16.42 -0.05 -8.48
CA LEU A 63 15.12 -0.32 -7.87
C LEU A 63 14.27 -1.28 -8.70
N GLU A 64 14.33 -1.19 -10.03
CA GLU A 64 13.61 -2.05 -10.97
C GLU A 64 13.94 -3.54 -10.76
N ASP A 65 15.22 -3.86 -10.57
CA ASP A 65 15.65 -5.23 -10.28
C ASP A 65 15.19 -5.69 -8.88
N TYR A 66 15.19 -4.77 -7.91
CA TYR A 66 14.74 -5.04 -6.54
C TYR A 66 13.24 -5.31 -6.45
N MET A 67 12.44 -4.66 -7.29
CA MET A 67 10.98 -4.80 -7.33
C MET A 67 10.49 -6.08 -8.02
N GLU A 68 11.34 -6.78 -8.74
CA GLU A 68 11.05 -8.09 -9.35
C GLU A 68 9.79 -8.04 -10.23
N VAL A 69 8.70 -8.70 -9.83
CA VAL A 69 7.45 -8.79 -10.61
C VAL A 69 6.51 -7.58 -10.45
N LEU A 70 6.77 -6.70 -9.48
CA LEU A 70 5.84 -5.61 -9.17
C LEU A 70 5.55 -4.69 -10.37
N PRO A 71 6.55 -4.24 -11.16
CA PRO A 71 6.28 -3.36 -12.29
C PRO A 71 5.33 -3.98 -13.31
N ASP A 72 5.42 -5.30 -13.53
CA ASP A 72 4.54 -6.01 -14.46
C ASP A 72 3.14 -6.24 -13.89
N HIS A 73 3.05 -6.67 -12.64
CA HIS A 73 1.77 -6.95 -11.98
C HIS A 73 0.93 -5.68 -11.77
N PHE A 74 1.58 -4.53 -11.56
CA PHE A 74 0.89 -3.25 -11.35
C PHE A 74 0.53 -2.49 -12.62
N LYS A 75 0.83 -3.00 -13.83
CA LYS A 75 0.42 -2.36 -15.09
C LYS A 75 -1.10 -2.13 -15.19
N ARG A 76 -1.89 -3.01 -14.57
CA ARG A 76 -3.35 -2.88 -14.50
C ARG A 76 -3.84 -1.97 -13.36
N PHE A 77 -2.95 -1.63 -12.44
CA PHE A 77 -3.24 -0.82 -11.25
C PHE A 77 -2.19 0.30 -11.11
N PRO A 78 -2.11 1.22 -12.08
CA PRO A 78 -1.08 2.27 -12.08
C PRO A 78 -1.29 3.21 -10.89
N LEU A 79 -0.45 3.08 -9.88
CA LEU A 79 -0.57 3.84 -8.62
C LEU A 79 -0.46 5.36 -8.83
N GLU A 80 0.15 5.79 -9.93
CA GLU A 80 0.26 7.19 -10.33
C GLU A 80 -1.09 7.85 -10.63
N GLU A 81 -2.11 7.05 -10.97
CA GLU A 81 -3.48 7.52 -11.26
C GLU A 81 -4.32 7.70 -9.99
N TYR A 82 -3.73 7.53 -8.83
CA TYR A 82 -4.40 7.70 -7.54
C TYR A 82 -3.88 8.95 -6.83
N PHE A 83 -4.63 9.41 -5.84
CA PHE A 83 -4.20 10.42 -4.89
C PHE A 83 -4.39 9.90 -3.46
N THR A 84 -3.61 10.41 -2.52
CA THR A 84 -3.79 10.06 -1.09
C THR A 84 -4.97 10.86 -0.55
N GLY A 85 -6.09 10.18 -0.36
CA GLY A 85 -7.31 10.76 0.23
C GLY A 85 -7.32 10.71 1.77
N VAL A 86 -6.59 9.75 2.35
CA VAL A 86 -6.45 9.60 3.81
C VAL A 86 -5.02 9.22 4.14
N HIS A 87 -4.45 9.85 5.15
CA HIS A 87 -3.16 9.48 5.72
C HIS A 87 -3.23 9.50 7.25
N VAL A 88 -2.98 8.37 7.87
CA VAL A 88 -2.99 8.22 9.33
C VAL A 88 -1.77 7.45 9.80
N GLN A 89 -1.31 7.77 11.00
CA GLN A 89 -0.22 7.05 11.67
C GLN A 89 -0.63 6.69 13.09
N ARG A 90 -0.20 5.53 13.54
CA ARG A 90 -0.41 5.07 14.91
C ARG A 90 0.82 4.33 15.42
N VAL A 91 1.17 4.56 16.68
CA VAL A 91 2.13 3.72 17.39
C VAL A 91 1.43 2.41 17.80
N MET A 92 2.08 1.29 17.49
CA MET A 92 1.63 -0.05 17.85
C MET A 92 2.64 -0.70 18.81
N ASN A 93 2.14 -1.48 19.77
CA ASN A 93 2.95 -2.18 20.76
C ASN A 93 3.41 -3.56 20.24
N CYS A 94 4.13 -3.55 19.13
CA CYS A 94 4.73 -4.75 18.53
C CYS A 94 5.93 -4.37 17.67
N ASN A 95 6.81 -5.33 17.41
CA ASN A 95 7.88 -5.16 16.44
C ASN A 95 7.31 -4.88 15.05
N TRP A 96 7.96 -4.00 14.28
CA TRP A 96 7.50 -3.64 12.95
C TRP A 96 7.42 -4.82 11.97
N LYS A 97 8.33 -5.82 12.10
CA LYS A 97 8.29 -7.04 11.27
C LYS A 97 7.06 -7.88 11.61
N VAL A 98 6.80 -8.10 12.91
CA VAL A 98 5.63 -8.85 13.36
C VAL A 98 4.34 -8.17 12.92
N GLY A 99 4.27 -6.84 13.04
CA GLY A 99 3.14 -6.06 12.53
C GLY A 99 2.93 -6.24 11.02
N ALA A 100 4.01 -6.19 10.23
CA ALA A 100 3.94 -6.38 8.79
C ALA A 100 3.54 -7.82 8.41
N GLU A 101 4.09 -8.83 9.07
CA GLU A 101 3.82 -10.24 8.82
C GLU A 101 2.36 -10.62 9.09
N ALA A 102 1.75 -10.04 10.12
CA ALA A 102 0.34 -10.30 10.46
C ALA A 102 -0.64 -9.96 9.33
N PHE A 103 -0.29 -9.05 8.42
CA PHE A 103 -1.13 -8.72 7.25
C PHE A 103 -0.83 -9.60 6.04
N MET A 104 0.27 -10.36 6.07
CA MET A 104 0.66 -11.24 4.96
C MET A 104 0.12 -12.66 5.08
N GLU A 105 -0.72 -12.93 6.08
CA GLU A 105 -1.37 -14.21 6.28
C GLU A 105 -2.85 -14.01 6.67
N SER A 106 -3.67 -15.05 6.53
CA SER A 106 -5.09 -15.03 6.85
C SER A 106 -5.49 -15.99 7.96
N TRP A 107 -4.54 -16.64 8.62
CA TRP A 107 -4.82 -17.66 9.64
C TRP A 107 -5.44 -17.07 10.90
N HIS A 108 -5.10 -15.82 11.23
CA HIS A 108 -5.70 -15.15 12.38
C HIS A 108 -7.17 -14.76 12.16
N THR A 109 -7.66 -14.80 10.91
CA THR A 109 -9.03 -14.37 10.56
C THR A 109 -10.08 -15.12 11.38
N VAL A 110 -9.93 -16.42 11.52
CA VAL A 110 -10.88 -17.29 12.24
C VAL A 110 -11.06 -16.91 13.71
N GLU A 111 -10.03 -16.34 14.34
CA GLU A 111 -10.11 -15.92 15.75
C GLU A 111 -10.26 -14.41 15.92
N THR A 112 -9.59 -13.62 15.10
CA THR A 112 -9.48 -12.16 15.25
C THR A 112 -10.56 -11.41 14.48
N HIS A 113 -10.97 -11.93 13.31
CA HIS A 113 -11.89 -11.27 12.38
C HIS A 113 -13.13 -12.10 12.11
N LYS A 114 -13.76 -12.64 13.14
CA LYS A 114 -14.95 -13.51 13.03
C LYS A 114 -16.11 -12.88 12.24
N GLN A 115 -16.19 -11.55 12.24
CA GLN A 115 -17.23 -10.77 11.54
C GLN A 115 -17.16 -10.85 10.01
N ILE A 116 -16.01 -11.29 9.44
CA ILE A 116 -15.84 -11.40 7.99
C ILE A 116 -15.87 -12.85 7.48
N LEU A 117 -15.99 -13.85 8.35
CA LEU A 117 -15.91 -15.26 7.96
C LEU A 117 -17.06 -15.68 7.03
N THR A 118 -18.20 -15.02 7.09
CA THR A 118 -19.34 -15.32 6.20
C THR A 118 -19.03 -15.04 4.73
N PHE A 119 -18.00 -14.22 4.43
CA PHE A 119 -17.70 -13.81 3.05
C PHE A 119 -16.19 -13.80 2.73
N THR A 120 -15.34 -14.36 3.59
CA THR A 120 -13.88 -14.41 3.40
C THR A 120 -13.41 -15.85 3.39
N GLY A 121 -12.87 -16.30 2.28
CA GLY A 121 -12.29 -17.64 2.15
C GLY A 121 -10.88 -17.72 2.73
N ASP A 122 -10.72 -17.43 4.01
CA ASP A 122 -9.46 -17.32 4.72
C ASP A 122 -8.53 -18.54 4.55
N ALA A 123 -9.05 -19.75 4.76
CA ALA A 123 -8.28 -20.99 4.60
C ALA A 123 -7.94 -21.32 3.13
N ASN A 124 -8.52 -20.61 2.16
CA ASN A 124 -8.25 -20.75 0.73
C ASN A 124 -7.26 -19.70 0.20
N SER A 125 -6.61 -18.96 1.08
CA SER A 125 -5.63 -17.95 0.68
C SER A 125 -4.43 -18.58 -0.01
N GLN A 126 -3.96 -17.89 -1.05
CA GLN A 126 -2.74 -18.22 -1.77
C GLN A 126 -1.61 -17.28 -1.35
N TYR A 127 -0.42 -17.82 -1.24
CA TYR A 127 0.79 -17.07 -0.91
C TYR A 127 1.85 -17.31 -1.97
N ASP A 128 2.38 -16.24 -2.53
CA ASP A 128 3.42 -16.29 -3.55
C ASP A 128 4.64 -15.50 -3.09
N CYS A 129 5.83 -15.95 -3.49
CA CYS A 129 7.09 -15.24 -3.28
C CYS A 129 7.86 -15.18 -4.59
N TRP A 130 8.47 -14.04 -4.86
CA TRP A 130 9.38 -13.84 -5.99
C TRP A 130 10.70 -13.31 -5.45
N GLY A 131 11.79 -13.97 -5.80
CA GLY A 131 13.11 -13.68 -5.29
C GLY A 131 13.15 -13.55 -3.77
N ASP A 132 13.82 -12.50 -3.28
CA ASP A 132 14.02 -12.26 -1.85
C ASP A 132 13.21 -11.08 -1.30
N ASN A 133 12.59 -10.27 -2.18
CA ASN A 133 12.06 -8.97 -1.80
C ASN A 133 10.54 -8.85 -1.91
N VAL A 134 9.90 -9.65 -2.77
CA VAL A 134 8.48 -9.51 -3.08
C VAL A 134 7.70 -10.74 -2.65
N SER A 135 6.62 -10.49 -1.93
CA SER A 135 5.61 -11.52 -1.62
C SER A 135 4.20 -10.99 -1.87
N ARG A 136 3.26 -11.93 -2.04
CA ARG A 136 1.85 -11.63 -2.23
C ARG A 136 0.98 -12.59 -1.44
N SER A 137 -0.08 -12.05 -0.84
CA SER A 137 -1.21 -12.82 -0.31
C SER A 137 -2.44 -12.52 -1.16
N VAL A 138 -3.19 -13.55 -1.53
CA VAL A 138 -4.49 -13.43 -2.21
C VAL A 138 -5.52 -14.21 -1.41
N THR A 139 -6.47 -13.51 -0.82
CA THR A 139 -7.56 -14.11 -0.06
C THR A 139 -8.87 -13.92 -0.82
N PRO A 140 -9.55 -15.03 -1.20
CA PRO A 140 -10.83 -14.92 -1.90
C PRO A 140 -11.89 -14.26 -1.03
N MET A 141 -12.58 -13.27 -1.62
CA MET A 141 -13.72 -12.61 -1.01
C MET A 141 -15.02 -13.01 -1.72
N GLY A 142 -16.16 -12.87 -1.06
CA GLY A 142 -17.45 -13.29 -1.62
C GLY A 142 -17.65 -14.81 -1.61
N VAL A 143 -16.94 -15.50 -0.74
CA VAL A 143 -17.14 -16.92 -0.39
C VAL A 143 -17.03 -17.07 1.12
N ALA A 144 -17.81 -17.98 1.69
CA ALA A 144 -17.71 -18.24 3.12
C ALA A 144 -16.40 -18.94 3.48
N SER A 145 -15.91 -18.67 4.69
CA SER A 145 -14.81 -19.42 5.28
C SER A 145 -15.11 -20.92 5.27
N PRO A 146 -14.14 -21.78 4.93
CA PRO A 146 -14.28 -23.24 5.05
C PRO A 146 -14.54 -23.74 6.47
N HIS A 147 -14.41 -22.88 7.48
CA HIS A 147 -14.76 -23.18 8.87
C HIS A 147 -16.28 -23.07 9.14
N LEU A 148 -17.04 -22.50 8.21
CA LEU A 148 -18.50 -22.34 8.30
C LEU A 148 -19.17 -23.35 7.36
N SER A 149 -20.33 -23.85 7.77
CA SER A 149 -21.21 -24.67 6.94
C SER A 149 -22.53 -23.94 6.65
N ASP A 150 -23.13 -24.26 5.52
CA ASP A 150 -24.48 -23.85 5.14
C ASP A 150 -24.73 -22.34 5.09
N VAL A 151 -23.71 -21.56 4.68
CA VAL A 151 -23.85 -20.11 4.42
C VAL A 151 -24.42 -19.91 3.02
N SER A 152 -25.58 -19.27 2.92
CA SER A 152 -26.22 -19.00 1.62
C SER A 152 -25.54 -17.86 0.87
N GLU A 153 -25.62 -17.88 -0.48
CA GLU A 153 -25.12 -16.81 -1.34
C GLU A 153 -25.72 -15.43 -1.00
N GLU A 154 -27.02 -15.42 -0.60
CA GLU A 154 -27.69 -14.21 -0.14
C GLU A 154 -27.05 -13.68 1.16
N THR A 155 -26.74 -14.55 2.11
CA THR A 155 -26.08 -14.16 3.37
C THR A 155 -24.70 -13.59 3.09
N ILE A 156 -23.90 -14.26 2.26
CA ILE A 156 -22.58 -13.78 1.85
C ILE A 156 -22.68 -12.37 1.25
N THR A 157 -23.58 -12.19 0.29
CA THR A 157 -23.75 -10.90 -0.40
C THR A 157 -24.18 -9.80 0.58
N ARG A 158 -25.20 -10.07 1.41
CA ARG A 158 -25.70 -9.13 2.40
C ARG A 158 -24.61 -8.67 3.36
N ASP A 159 -23.82 -9.59 3.88
CA ASP A 159 -22.78 -9.28 4.87
C ASP A 159 -21.65 -8.45 4.26
N ILE A 160 -21.29 -8.69 2.99
CA ILE A 160 -20.37 -7.82 2.24
C ILE A 160 -20.95 -6.41 2.07
N LEU A 161 -22.23 -6.29 1.70
CA LEU A 161 -22.87 -5.00 1.52
C LEU A 161 -22.94 -4.20 2.82
N LYS A 162 -23.19 -4.88 3.93
CA LYS A 162 -23.18 -4.27 5.27
C LYS A 162 -21.78 -3.77 5.64
N LEU A 163 -20.74 -4.59 5.47
CA LEU A 163 -19.37 -4.20 5.78
C LEU A 163 -18.89 -3.01 4.92
N SER A 164 -19.25 -3.02 3.64
CA SER A 164 -18.87 -1.94 2.71
C SER A 164 -19.69 -0.66 2.86
N GLY A 165 -20.62 -0.62 3.81
CA GLY A 165 -21.50 0.53 4.04
C GLY A 165 -22.56 0.77 2.96
N ARG A 166 -22.77 -0.22 2.07
CA ARG A 166 -23.77 -0.17 0.99
C ARG A 166 -25.15 -0.62 1.45
N MET A 167 -25.23 -1.25 2.62
CA MET A 167 -26.44 -1.62 3.31
C MET A 167 -26.29 -1.24 4.78
N ALA A 168 -27.36 -0.76 5.41
CA ALA A 168 -27.32 -0.47 6.83
C ALA A 168 -27.06 -1.75 7.64
N THR A 169 -26.25 -1.65 8.70
CA THR A 169 -25.82 -2.80 9.50
C THR A 169 -26.98 -3.51 10.19
N ASP A 170 -28.04 -2.78 10.49
CA ASP A 170 -29.28 -3.24 11.10
C ASP A 170 -30.40 -3.56 10.09
N SER A 171 -30.11 -3.47 8.78
CA SER A 171 -31.08 -3.79 7.73
C SER A 171 -31.37 -5.30 7.70
N ASP A 172 -32.64 -5.65 7.66
CA ASP A 172 -33.14 -7.00 7.41
C ASP A 172 -33.61 -7.18 5.96
N GLU A 173 -33.34 -6.21 5.08
CA GLU A 173 -33.71 -6.30 3.67
C GLU A 173 -32.96 -7.45 2.99
N GLY A 174 -33.70 -8.20 2.17
CA GLY A 174 -33.13 -9.23 1.29
C GLY A 174 -32.34 -8.61 0.16
N VAL A 175 -31.43 -9.39 -0.41
CA VAL A 175 -30.68 -9.01 -1.62
C VAL A 175 -31.35 -9.66 -2.82
N GLU A 176 -31.76 -8.87 -3.80
CA GLU A 176 -32.32 -9.40 -5.04
C GLU A 176 -31.18 -9.97 -5.92
N MET A 177 -31.05 -11.28 -5.89
CA MET A 177 -30.09 -12.03 -6.71
C MET A 177 -30.83 -12.79 -7.83
N LYS A 178 -30.16 -12.99 -8.96
CA LYS A 178 -30.70 -13.83 -10.05
C LYS A 178 -30.62 -15.31 -9.63
N ASP A 179 -31.53 -16.12 -10.17
CA ASP A 179 -31.50 -17.57 -9.95
C ASP A 179 -30.14 -18.16 -10.33
N GLY A 180 -29.48 -18.86 -9.38
CA GLY A 180 -28.18 -19.47 -9.57
C GLY A 180 -27.00 -18.50 -9.57
N GLN A 181 -27.20 -17.22 -9.30
CA GLN A 181 -26.12 -16.24 -9.19
C GLN A 181 -25.34 -16.43 -7.88
N SER A 182 -24.02 -16.51 -7.97
CA SER A 182 -23.17 -16.52 -6.77
C SER A 182 -22.95 -15.11 -6.21
N ALA A 183 -22.63 -15.02 -4.92
CA ALA A 183 -22.25 -13.78 -4.26
C ALA A 183 -21.04 -13.13 -4.97
N ARG A 184 -20.06 -13.93 -5.39
CA ARG A 184 -18.91 -13.44 -6.15
C ARG A 184 -19.29 -12.78 -7.47
N GLU A 185 -20.28 -13.33 -8.19
CA GLU A 185 -20.77 -12.74 -9.43
C GLU A 185 -21.53 -11.44 -9.19
N TYR A 186 -22.38 -11.43 -8.19
CA TYR A 186 -23.13 -10.24 -7.82
C TYR A 186 -22.23 -9.09 -7.40
N VAL A 187 -21.31 -9.35 -6.46
CA VAL A 187 -20.40 -8.33 -5.92
C VAL A 187 -19.41 -7.84 -6.96
N ALA A 188 -18.85 -8.73 -7.79
CA ALA A 188 -17.94 -8.35 -8.86
C ALA A 188 -18.63 -7.42 -9.89
N GLN A 189 -19.87 -7.74 -10.30
CA GLN A 189 -20.61 -6.89 -11.22
C GLN A 189 -20.88 -5.51 -10.62
N MET A 190 -21.34 -5.46 -9.38
CA MET A 190 -21.61 -4.21 -8.68
C MET A 190 -20.32 -3.37 -8.48
N ASN A 191 -19.22 -4.01 -8.10
CA ASN A 191 -17.93 -3.36 -7.94
C ASN A 191 -17.43 -2.79 -9.27
N LYS A 192 -17.53 -3.57 -10.36
CA LYS A 192 -17.15 -3.11 -11.70
C LYS A 192 -17.86 -1.81 -12.06
N GLU A 193 -19.19 -1.80 -11.98
CA GLU A 193 -20.00 -0.63 -12.32
C GLU A 193 -19.61 0.61 -11.50
N MET A 194 -19.48 0.44 -10.18
CA MET A 194 -19.14 1.53 -9.29
C MET A 194 -17.70 2.05 -9.52
N PHE A 195 -16.75 1.15 -9.76
CA PHE A 195 -15.34 1.54 -9.93
C PHE A 195 -15.10 2.19 -11.29
N GLU A 196 -15.79 1.74 -12.35
CA GLU A 196 -15.77 2.37 -13.67
C GLU A 196 -16.38 3.78 -13.63
N GLU A 197 -17.48 3.95 -12.88
CA GLU A 197 -18.08 5.27 -12.66
C GLU A 197 -17.09 6.20 -11.93
N ALA A 198 -16.47 5.72 -10.85
CA ALA A 198 -15.49 6.51 -10.10
C ALA A 198 -14.22 6.84 -10.89
N ALA A 199 -13.79 5.94 -11.78
CA ALA A 199 -12.63 6.15 -12.63
C ALA A 199 -12.94 7.03 -13.86
N GLY A 200 -14.22 7.15 -14.24
CA GLY A 200 -14.65 7.83 -15.47
C GLY A 200 -14.22 7.11 -16.75
N GLU A 201 -13.95 5.80 -16.66
CA GLU A 201 -13.56 4.97 -17.80
C GLU A 201 -13.94 3.50 -17.56
N ALA A 202 -14.17 2.75 -18.65
CA ALA A 202 -14.36 1.32 -18.60
C ALA A 202 -13.03 0.59 -18.40
N PHE A 203 -13.05 -0.50 -17.62
CA PHE A 203 -11.88 -1.33 -17.42
C PHE A 203 -11.77 -2.42 -18.48
N ASP A 204 -10.55 -2.68 -18.93
CA ASP A 204 -10.25 -3.71 -19.91
C ASP A 204 -10.29 -5.10 -19.28
N ASP A 205 -11.38 -5.83 -19.48
CA ASP A 205 -11.63 -7.20 -19.05
C ASP A 205 -11.13 -7.53 -17.62
N PRO A 206 -11.67 -6.87 -16.58
CA PRO A 206 -11.25 -7.13 -15.21
C PRO A 206 -11.76 -8.49 -14.75
N THR A 207 -10.87 -9.25 -14.11
CA THR A 207 -11.26 -10.52 -13.50
C THR A 207 -12.06 -10.31 -12.21
N ARG A 208 -12.83 -11.33 -11.80
CA ARG A 208 -13.57 -11.27 -10.52
C ARG A 208 -12.63 -11.09 -9.33
N ALA A 209 -11.45 -11.72 -9.37
CA ALA A 209 -10.45 -11.56 -8.32
C ALA A 209 -9.96 -10.11 -8.21
N GLU A 210 -9.62 -9.48 -9.32
CA GLU A 210 -9.16 -8.07 -9.34
C GLU A 210 -10.23 -7.08 -8.87
N LEU A 211 -11.52 -7.46 -8.99
CA LEU A 211 -12.64 -6.60 -8.59
C LEU A 211 -12.99 -6.72 -7.11
N GLN A 212 -12.62 -7.81 -6.42
CA GLN A 212 -13.11 -8.02 -5.06
C GLN A 212 -12.18 -8.77 -4.10
N ASP A 213 -11.22 -9.59 -4.58
CA ASP A 213 -10.38 -10.36 -3.66
C ASP A 213 -9.41 -9.44 -2.91
N ALA A 214 -9.06 -9.84 -1.70
CA ALA A 214 -8.06 -9.16 -0.92
C ALA A 214 -6.67 -9.56 -1.43
N ILE A 215 -6.05 -8.70 -2.22
CA ILE A 215 -4.74 -8.91 -2.84
C ILE A 215 -3.73 -7.96 -2.22
N LEU A 216 -2.83 -8.48 -1.41
CA LEU A 216 -1.79 -7.71 -0.75
C LEU A 216 -0.42 -8.06 -1.30
N TYR A 217 0.28 -7.09 -1.84
CA TYR A 217 1.70 -7.20 -2.16
C TYR A 217 2.55 -6.60 -1.04
N SER A 218 3.67 -7.22 -0.78
CA SER A 218 4.71 -6.72 0.11
C SER A 218 6.03 -6.61 -0.64
N LEU A 219 6.61 -5.41 -0.64
CA LEU A 219 7.99 -5.16 -1.03
C LEU A 219 8.79 -4.88 0.25
N PHE A 220 9.72 -5.79 0.57
CA PHE A 220 10.57 -5.63 1.74
C PHE A 220 11.41 -4.33 1.61
N PRO A 221 11.67 -3.56 2.68
CA PRO A 221 11.32 -3.90 4.06
C PRO A 221 9.94 -3.36 4.51
N ASN A 222 9.35 -2.37 3.84
CA ASN A 222 8.30 -1.60 4.49
C ASN A 222 7.23 -1.02 3.55
N LEU A 223 7.04 -1.58 2.37
CA LEU A 223 5.94 -1.19 1.49
C LEU A 223 4.98 -2.36 1.32
N GLN A 224 3.76 -2.24 1.80
CA GLN A 224 2.68 -3.19 1.54
C GLN A 224 1.54 -2.47 0.84
N VAL A 225 1.02 -3.05 -0.23
CA VAL A 225 -0.03 -2.43 -1.04
C VAL A 225 -1.16 -3.42 -1.27
N TRP A 226 -2.34 -3.12 -0.71
CA TRP A 226 -3.59 -3.74 -1.12
C TRP A 226 -4.00 -3.14 -2.45
N ILE A 227 -4.17 -4.00 -3.45
CA ILE A 227 -4.51 -3.56 -4.81
C ILE A 227 -5.95 -3.88 -5.17
N GLY A 228 -6.50 -3.07 -6.07
CA GLY A 228 -7.81 -3.26 -6.66
C GLY A 228 -8.24 -2.05 -7.49
N TYR A 229 -9.30 -2.20 -8.23
CA TYR A 229 -9.82 -1.13 -9.10
C TYR A 229 -10.48 0.03 -8.35
N GLY A 230 -11.05 -0.23 -7.15
CA GLY A 230 -11.79 0.79 -6.41
C GLY A 230 -10.92 1.73 -5.57
N GLY A 231 -9.76 1.28 -5.18
CA GLY A 231 -8.83 2.03 -4.33
C GLY A 231 -7.79 1.11 -3.74
N ASN A 232 -6.68 1.69 -3.36
CA ASN A 232 -5.56 0.93 -2.81
C ASN A 232 -5.26 1.43 -1.40
N ILE A 233 -4.86 0.51 -0.54
CA ILE A 233 -4.39 0.87 0.80
C ILE A 233 -2.90 0.56 0.85
N VAL A 234 -2.12 1.55 1.27
CA VAL A 234 -0.69 1.39 1.45
C VAL A 234 -0.36 1.37 2.94
N TYR A 235 0.31 0.31 3.36
CA TYR A 235 0.84 0.17 4.71
C TYR A 235 2.35 0.29 4.72
N ARG A 236 2.86 0.94 5.76
CA ARG A 236 4.26 0.87 6.14
C ARG A 236 4.36 0.61 7.62
N PHE A 237 5.16 -0.36 7.98
CA PHE A 237 5.51 -0.64 9.37
C PHE A 237 6.94 -0.19 9.59
N LEU A 238 7.11 0.86 10.35
CA LEU A 238 8.40 1.53 10.56
C LEU A 238 8.88 1.30 11.99
N PRO A 239 10.19 1.13 12.22
CA PRO A 239 10.72 1.13 13.57
C PRO A 239 10.33 2.41 14.32
N ASN A 240 10.00 2.29 15.60
CA ASN A 240 9.80 3.43 16.48
C ASN A 240 11.08 3.70 17.29
N GLY A 241 12.01 4.44 16.69
CA GLY A 241 13.35 4.62 17.25
C GLY A 241 14.10 3.28 17.36
N ASN A 242 14.66 2.99 18.53
CA ASN A 242 15.40 1.75 18.82
C ASN A 242 14.59 0.77 19.69
N ASP A 243 13.31 1.01 19.90
CA ASP A 243 12.43 0.14 20.67
C ASP A 243 12.00 -1.07 19.82
N PRO A 244 12.43 -2.30 20.14
CA PRO A 244 12.06 -3.49 19.39
C PRO A 244 10.60 -3.91 19.59
N ASP A 245 9.94 -3.44 20.65
CA ASP A 245 8.58 -3.80 21.02
C ASP A 245 7.54 -2.76 20.57
N SER A 246 7.96 -1.80 19.74
CA SER A 246 7.12 -0.72 19.26
C SER A 246 7.39 -0.41 17.79
N CYS A 247 6.34 -0.08 17.03
CA CYS A 247 6.46 0.38 15.66
C CYS A 247 5.48 1.51 15.34
N ILE A 248 5.74 2.21 14.24
CA ILE A 248 4.82 3.18 13.66
C ILE A 248 4.11 2.50 12.49
N PHE A 249 2.80 2.35 12.61
CA PHE A 249 1.92 1.89 11.53
C PHE A 249 1.43 3.11 10.75
N ASP A 250 1.91 3.25 9.53
CA ASP A 250 1.57 4.33 8.60
C ASP A 250 0.62 3.78 7.54
N VAL A 251 -0.55 4.39 7.40
CA VAL A 251 -1.61 3.96 6.48
C VAL A 251 -1.97 5.10 5.54
N ARG A 252 -1.95 4.82 4.25
CA ARG A 252 -2.50 5.71 3.22
C ARG A 252 -3.60 5.01 2.46
N ILE A 253 -4.72 5.69 2.27
CA ILE A 253 -5.77 5.25 1.36
C ILE A 253 -5.62 6.06 0.09
N LEU A 254 -5.35 5.34 -1.00
CA LEU A 254 -5.23 5.87 -2.33
C LEU A 254 -6.58 5.74 -3.03
N LEU A 255 -7.11 6.86 -3.50
CA LEU A 255 -8.40 6.92 -4.17
C LEU A 255 -8.20 7.28 -5.64
N ARG A 256 -9.02 6.67 -6.51
CA ARG A 256 -9.12 7.09 -7.90
C ARG A 256 -9.89 8.40 -8.02
N TYR A 257 -9.68 9.08 -9.13
CA TYR A 257 -10.44 10.25 -9.56
C TYR A 257 -10.73 10.12 -11.06
N PRO A 258 -11.79 10.79 -11.57
CA PRO A 258 -12.20 10.61 -12.96
C PRO A 258 -11.09 10.96 -13.94
N LYS A 259 -10.86 10.11 -14.93
CA LYS A 259 -9.84 10.31 -15.96
C LYS A 259 -10.06 11.65 -16.70
N GLY A 260 -8.98 12.41 -16.83
CA GLY A 260 -9.00 13.74 -17.46
C GLY A 260 -9.50 14.88 -16.56
N SER A 261 -9.90 14.59 -15.32
CA SER A 261 -10.17 15.63 -14.33
C SER A 261 -8.88 16.12 -13.64
N GLU A 262 -8.96 17.26 -12.94
CA GLU A 262 -7.86 17.73 -12.13
C GLU A 262 -7.63 16.78 -10.95
N ARG A 263 -6.36 16.43 -10.70
CA ARG A 263 -5.99 15.58 -9.57
C ARG A 263 -6.36 16.28 -8.25
N PRO A 264 -7.13 15.64 -7.37
CA PRO A 264 -7.43 16.21 -6.07
C PRO A 264 -6.19 16.45 -5.22
N ALA A 265 -6.28 17.39 -4.28
CA ALA A 265 -5.21 17.63 -3.32
C ALA A 265 -4.98 16.39 -2.47
N THR A 266 -3.71 16.05 -2.27
CA THR A 266 -3.29 14.98 -1.38
C THR A 266 -3.27 15.49 0.07
N VAL A 267 -3.75 14.72 1.02
CA VAL A 267 -3.70 14.99 2.46
C VAL A 267 -2.39 14.52 3.09
#